data_5f18829c178b27241bce1699b1c755d7
#
_entry.id   5f18829c178b27241bce1699b1c755d7
#
_cell.length_a   1.000
_cell.length_b   1.000
_cell.length_c   1.000
_cell.angle_alpha   90.00
_cell.angle_beta   90.00
_cell.angle_gamma   90.00
#
_symmetry.space_group_name_H-M   'P 1'
#
loop_
_entity.id
_entity.type
_entity.pdbx_description
1 polymer ?
#
loop_
_entity_poly.entity_id
_entity_poly.type
_entity_poly.pdbx_seq_one_letter_code
_entity_poly.pdbx_strand_id
1 'polypeptide(L)'
;MIRDEDIIFITTSLHTKWLGYQSEIISKLFPNSEHIIIDGRTGWPYVWFHWLSKIEDTTAKWFVHLDEDCFLSGRNQLIELLDKMEDNNFTLSAVSDGYHHYRGSNPVAINPFFMVGNVDHFRDLKFDLSITKFSFDGLGWQNNRGIYYNPDKHRVDFEYPHEITENGENCSVEQEPYYMILWMLKERGRKFNYLYPYFDDRFKSTNPRIDKNSEDIAIHMWYARQWESPMDVHGVPNYERYKKIETYLNNPNDNIQ
;
A
#
# COMPACT_ATOMS: atom_id res chain seq x y z
N MET A 1 -10.47 19.54 -10.13
CA MET A 1 -10.45 18.32 -11.00
C MET A 1 -9.01 17.84 -11.06
N ILE A 2 -8.77 16.62 -10.63
CA ILE A 2 -7.44 16.00 -10.58
C ILE A 2 -7.07 15.53 -11.99
N ARG A 3 -5.89 15.91 -12.47
CA ARG A 3 -5.34 15.54 -13.78
C ARG A 3 -4.36 14.39 -13.61
N ASP A 4 -4.05 13.70 -14.71
CA ASP A 4 -3.08 12.59 -14.68
C ASP A 4 -1.69 13.07 -14.21
N GLU A 5 -1.25 14.25 -14.65
CA GLU A 5 0.04 14.83 -14.29
C GLU A 5 0.15 15.17 -12.80
N ASP A 6 -0.97 15.26 -12.10
CA ASP A 6 -1.02 15.46 -10.66
C ASP A 6 -0.76 14.16 -9.86
N ILE A 7 -0.63 13.01 -10.57
CA ILE A 7 -0.46 11.68 -9.98
C ILE A 7 0.82 11.02 -10.49
N ILE A 8 1.63 10.51 -9.56
CA ILE A 8 2.74 9.62 -9.86
C ILE A 8 2.44 8.22 -9.32
N PHE A 9 2.65 7.19 -10.13
CA PHE A 9 2.59 5.79 -9.70
C PHE A 9 3.98 5.30 -9.37
N ILE A 10 4.13 4.59 -8.25
CA ILE A 10 5.39 4.00 -7.81
C ILE A 10 5.13 2.54 -7.51
N THR A 11 5.81 1.65 -8.23
CA THR A 11 5.71 0.21 -8.02
C THR A 11 7.01 -0.35 -7.50
N THR A 12 6.95 -1.08 -6.38
CA THR A 12 8.06 -1.91 -5.95
C THR A 12 7.92 -3.29 -6.60
N SER A 13 8.92 -3.71 -7.37
CA SER A 13 8.83 -4.92 -8.20
C SER A 13 10.00 -5.86 -7.99
N LEU A 14 9.73 -7.16 -7.96
CA LEU A 14 10.70 -8.24 -8.13
C LEU A 14 10.84 -8.68 -9.59
N HIS A 15 10.28 -7.91 -10.52
CA HIS A 15 10.27 -8.17 -11.96
C HIS A 15 9.56 -9.47 -12.35
N THR A 16 8.43 -9.75 -11.70
CA THR A 16 7.57 -10.86 -12.11
C THR A 16 6.75 -10.48 -13.35
N LYS A 17 6.07 -11.46 -13.94
CA LYS A 17 5.17 -11.19 -15.09
C LYS A 17 4.04 -10.22 -14.76
N TRP A 18 3.67 -10.09 -13.50
CA TRP A 18 2.56 -9.24 -13.03
C TRP A 18 2.83 -7.75 -13.23
N LEU A 19 4.09 -7.35 -13.17
CA LEU A 19 4.48 -5.97 -13.48
C LEU A 19 4.03 -5.52 -14.87
N GLY A 20 4.09 -6.42 -15.87
CA GLY A 20 3.62 -6.12 -17.23
C GLY A 20 2.13 -5.78 -17.27
N TYR A 21 1.29 -6.60 -16.64
CA TYR A 21 -0.15 -6.36 -16.52
C TYR A 21 -0.46 -5.06 -15.77
N GLN A 22 0.22 -4.83 -14.66
CA GLN A 22 0.03 -3.61 -13.86
C GLN A 22 0.37 -2.36 -14.66
N SER A 23 1.53 -2.36 -15.33
CA SER A 23 1.98 -1.21 -16.13
C SER A 23 1.03 -0.91 -17.30
N GLU A 24 0.48 -1.94 -17.94
CA GLU A 24 -0.52 -1.78 -18.99
C GLU A 24 -1.81 -1.15 -18.46
N ILE A 25 -2.31 -1.62 -17.30
CA ILE A 25 -3.51 -1.08 -16.67
C ILE A 25 -3.30 0.39 -16.29
N ILE A 26 -2.16 0.73 -15.65
CA ILE A 26 -1.84 2.11 -15.28
C ILE A 26 -1.80 3.00 -16.52
N SER A 27 -1.06 2.60 -17.55
CA SER A 27 -0.93 3.36 -18.80
C SER A 27 -2.26 3.58 -19.50
N LYS A 28 -3.18 2.60 -19.44
CA LYS A 28 -4.51 2.70 -20.03
C LYS A 28 -5.44 3.62 -19.24
N LEU A 29 -5.39 3.56 -17.91
CA LEU A 29 -6.27 4.34 -17.04
C LEU A 29 -5.77 5.77 -16.84
N PHE A 30 -4.45 5.99 -16.83
CA PHE A 30 -3.77 7.25 -16.54
C PHE A 30 -2.62 7.48 -17.53
N PRO A 31 -2.92 7.73 -18.81
CA PRO A 31 -1.92 7.77 -19.88
C PRO A 31 -0.88 8.88 -19.76
N ASN A 32 -1.16 9.94 -19.00
CA ASN A 32 -0.26 11.07 -18.80
C ASN A 32 0.39 11.09 -17.40
N SER A 33 0.15 10.07 -16.58
CA SER A 33 0.82 9.93 -15.28
C SER A 33 2.20 9.28 -15.44
N GLU A 34 3.14 9.70 -14.63
CA GLU A 34 4.44 9.02 -14.54
C GLU A 34 4.29 7.70 -13.78
N HIS A 35 4.90 6.63 -14.27
CA HIS A 35 4.99 5.34 -13.57
C HIS A 35 6.45 4.96 -13.34
N ILE A 36 6.88 4.98 -12.08
CA ILE A 36 8.23 4.65 -11.63
C ILE A 36 8.24 3.23 -11.07
N ILE A 37 9.20 2.43 -11.53
CA ILE A 37 9.43 1.08 -11.05
C ILE A 37 10.70 1.05 -10.22
N ILE A 38 10.58 0.61 -8.97
CA ILE A 38 11.70 0.45 -8.04
C ILE A 38 12.06 -1.04 -7.97
N ASP A 39 13.33 -1.35 -8.17
CA ASP A 39 13.82 -2.72 -8.08
C ASP A 39 13.82 -3.21 -6.63
N GLY A 40 12.85 -4.03 -6.27
CA GLY A 40 12.70 -4.63 -4.94
C GLY A 40 13.79 -5.62 -4.58
N ARG A 41 14.58 -6.11 -5.56
CA ARG A 41 15.69 -7.04 -5.33
C ARG A 41 16.89 -6.36 -4.67
N THR A 42 16.96 -5.04 -4.69
CA THR A 42 18.00 -4.28 -3.99
C THR A 42 17.92 -4.45 -2.47
N GLY A 43 16.80 -4.98 -2.00
CA GLY A 43 16.61 -5.29 -0.60
C GLY A 43 16.24 -4.09 0.24
N TRP A 44 15.69 -4.41 1.36
CA TRP A 44 15.32 -3.51 2.43
C TRP A 44 16.58 -3.08 3.23
N PRO A 45 16.79 -1.81 3.63
CA PRO A 45 15.88 -0.67 3.56
C PRO A 45 15.97 0.17 2.27
N TYR A 46 16.80 -0.19 1.32
CA TYR A 46 17.11 0.64 0.14
C TYR A 46 15.89 0.96 -0.73
N VAL A 47 14.95 0.01 -0.83
CA VAL A 47 13.69 0.19 -1.56
C VAL A 47 12.94 1.43 -1.07
N TRP A 48 12.83 1.61 0.25
CA TRP A 48 12.11 2.74 0.85
C TRP A 48 12.83 4.06 0.65
N PHE A 49 14.15 4.06 0.63
CA PHE A 49 14.93 5.25 0.31
C PHE A 49 14.72 5.70 -1.14
N HIS A 50 14.74 4.76 -2.07
CA HIS A 50 14.46 5.05 -3.47
C HIS A 50 13.04 5.60 -3.64
N TRP A 51 12.06 5.01 -2.96
CA TRP A 51 10.68 5.44 -2.97
C TRP A 51 10.53 6.88 -2.43
N LEU A 52 11.09 7.19 -1.26
CA LEU A 52 11.05 8.53 -0.69
C LEU A 52 11.76 9.57 -1.56
N SER A 53 12.91 9.23 -2.14
CA SER A 53 13.63 10.09 -3.08
C SER A 53 12.75 10.46 -4.29
N LYS A 54 11.97 9.49 -4.82
CA LYS A 54 11.06 9.77 -5.93
C LYS A 54 9.91 10.70 -5.53
N ILE A 55 9.42 10.60 -4.30
CA ILE A 55 8.43 11.54 -3.77
C ILE A 55 9.03 12.95 -3.61
N GLU A 56 10.28 13.06 -3.20
CA GLU A 56 10.95 14.37 -3.08
C GLU A 56 11.16 15.05 -4.44
N ASP A 57 11.49 14.29 -5.46
CA ASP A 57 11.87 14.79 -6.79
C ASP A 57 10.65 15.11 -7.70
N THR A 58 9.47 14.54 -7.46
CA THR A 58 8.30 14.70 -8.34
C THR A 58 7.65 16.07 -8.18
N THR A 59 6.99 16.55 -9.23
CA THR A 59 6.10 17.73 -9.19
C THR A 59 4.62 17.34 -9.00
N ALA A 60 4.30 16.05 -8.99
CA ALA A 60 2.94 15.56 -8.75
C ALA A 60 2.46 15.95 -7.35
N LYS A 61 1.14 16.05 -7.20
CA LYS A 61 0.48 16.31 -5.92
C LYS A 61 0.26 15.03 -5.12
N TRP A 62 0.01 13.93 -5.83
CA TRP A 62 -0.33 12.64 -5.26
C TRP A 62 0.64 11.57 -5.73
N PHE A 63 1.02 10.68 -4.83
CA PHE A 63 1.63 9.42 -5.20
C PHE A 63 0.67 8.27 -4.93
N VAL A 64 0.74 7.25 -5.78
CA VAL A 64 0.05 5.98 -5.61
C VAL A 64 1.09 4.88 -5.63
N HIS A 65 1.36 4.30 -4.47
CA HIS A 65 2.24 3.14 -4.35
C HIS A 65 1.43 1.86 -4.53
N LEU A 66 1.96 0.96 -5.32
CA LEU A 66 1.38 -0.35 -5.62
C LEU A 66 2.47 -1.41 -5.53
N ASP A 67 2.21 -2.52 -4.84
CA ASP A 67 3.00 -3.73 -5.06
C ASP A 67 2.75 -4.24 -6.48
N GLU A 68 3.70 -4.97 -7.08
CA GLU A 68 3.59 -5.41 -8.47
C GLU A 68 2.41 -6.35 -8.76
N ASP A 69 1.81 -6.93 -7.73
CA ASP A 69 0.64 -7.81 -7.75
C ASP A 69 -0.65 -7.11 -7.27
N CYS A 70 -0.65 -5.79 -7.27
CA CYS A 70 -1.81 -4.95 -6.99
C CYS A 70 -2.25 -4.20 -8.25
N PHE A 71 -3.48 -4.39 -8.69
CA PHE A 71 -4.02 -3.89 -9.97
C PHE A 71 -5.15 -2.91 -9.72
N LEU A 72 -5.11 -1.74 -10.34
CA LEU A 72 -6.22 -0.79 -10.29
C LEU A 72 -7.47 -1.38 -10.95
N SER A 73 -8.62 -1.23 -10.31
CA SER A 73 -9.91 -1.68 -10.84
C SER A 73 -10.51 -0.68 -11.85
N GLY A 74 -10.25 0.62 -11.65
CA GLY A 74 -10.73 1.65 -12.54
C GLY A 74 -10.21 3.04 -12.20
N ARG A 75 -10.36 3.97 -13.16
CA ARG A 75 -9.95 5.36 -13.00
C ARG A 75 -10.83 6.10 -11.97
N ASN A 76 -12.14 5.93 -12.08
CA ASN A 76 -13.09 6.71 -11.29
C ASN A 76 -12.95 6.46 -9.79
N GLN A 77 -12.72 5.21 -9.41
CA GLN A 77 -12.55 4.80 -8.01
C GLN A 77 -11.32 5.46 -7.37
N LEU A 78 -10.22 5.55 -8.12
CA LEU A 78 -9.02 6.25 -7.63
C LEU A 78 -9.24 7.77 -7.54
N ILE A 79 -9.88 8.38 -8.53
CA ILE A 79 -10.19 9.82 -8.51
C ILE A 79 -11.12 10.16 -7.34
N GLU A 80 -12.16 9.36 -7.08
CA GLU A 80 -13.05 9.54 -5.94
C GLU A 80 -12.29 9.48 -4.60
N LEU A 81 -11.33 8.54 -4.49
CA LEU A 81 -10.47 8.49 -3.31
C LEU A 81 -9.62 9.75 -3.15
N LEU A 82 -9.02 10.23 -4.24
CA LEU A 82 -8.19 11.44 -4.23
C LEU A 82 -8.99 12.69 -3.88
N ASP A 83 -10.19 12.86 -4.45
CA ASP A 83 -11.11 13.96 -4.11
C ASP A 83 -11.47 13.90 -2.60
N LYS A 84 -11.81 12.72 -2.08
CA LYS A 84 -12.05 12.52 -0.64
C LYS A 84 -10.85 12.90 0.21
N MET A 85 -9.65 12.54 -0.23
CA MET A 85 -8.42 12.88 0.48
C MET A 85 -8.17 14.39 0.49
N GLU A 86 -8.42 15.08 -0.63
CA GLU A 86 -8.30 16.52 -0.73
C GLU A 86 -9.29 17.24 0.18
N ASP A 87 -10.57 16.90 0.10
CA ASP A 87 -11.65 17.53 0.85
C ASP A 87 -11.45 17.43 2.38
N ASN A 88 -10.86 16.32 2.85
CA ASN A 88 -10.66 16.06 4.28
C ASN A 88 -9.22 16.33 4.75
N ASN A 89 -8.35 16.80 3.87
CA ASN A 89 -6.93 17.03 4.13
C ASN A 89 -6.23 15.77 4.69
N PHE A 90 -6.53 14.61 4.09
CA PHE A 90 -5.84 13.38 4.43
C PHE A 90 -4.44 13.35 3.82
N THR A 91 -3.47 12.91 4.62
CA THR A 91 -2.08 12.74 4.18
C THR A 91 -1.88 11.42 3.48
N LEU A 92 -2.57 10.38 3.96
CA LEU A 92 -2.32 9.00 3.58
C LEU A 92 -3.62 8.21 3.59
N SER A 93 -3.79 7.36 2.58
CA SER A 93 -4.91 6.43 2.45
C SER A 93 -4.41 5.04 2.11
N ALA A 94 -4.72 4.06 2.93
CA ALA A 94 -4.37 2.66 2.71
C ALA A 94 -5.20 1.72 3.59
N VAL A 95 -5.12 0.42 3.33
CA VAL A 95 -5.68 -0.62 4.21
C VAL A 95 -4.78 -0.78 5.44
N SER A 96 -5.37 -1.05 6.60
CA SER A 96 -4.62 -1.40 7.80
C SER A 96 -3.88 -2.73 7.63
N ASP A 97 -2.64 -2.79 8.11
CA ASP A 97 -1.82 -3.99 8.04
C ASP A 97 -2.36 -5.13 8.93
N GLY A 98 -2.96 -4.79 10.07
CA GLY A 98 -3.56 -5.76 11.00
C GLY A 98 -4.91 -6.32 10.54
N TYR A 99 -5.53 -5.74 9.53
CA TYR A 99 -6.80 -6.21 8.97
C TYR A 99 -6.62 -7.29 7.91
N HIS A 100 -5.41 -7.72 7.73
CA HIS A 100 -5.08 -8.66 6.71
C HIS A 100 -5.42 -10.08 7.14
N HIS A 101 -6.15 -10.80 6.30
CA HIS A 101 -6.61 -12.16 6.56
C HIS A 101 -5.48 -13.17 6.83
N TYR A 102 -4.27 -12.86 6.37
CA TYR A 102 -3.09 -13.72 6.45
C TYR A 102 -1.97 -13.17 7.35
N ARG A 103 -2.11 -11.94 7.87
CA ARG A 103 -1.11 -11.30 8.72
C ARG A 103 -1.70 -10.86 10.04
N GLY A 104 -1.15 -11.33 11.14
CA GLY A 104 -1.48 -10.83 12.48
C GLY A 104 -0.67 -9.57 12.84
N SER A 105 -0.61 -8.60 11.92
CA SER A 105 0.21 -7.39 12.07
C SER A 105 -0.51 -6.27 12.82
N ASN A 106 0.16 -5.14 13.03
CA ASN A 106 -0.37 -4.02 13.80
C ASN A 106 -1.61 -3.38 13.11
N PRO A 107 -2.78 -3.33 13.78
CA PRO A 107 -4.02 -2.85 13.16
C PRO A 107 -4.05 -1.35 12.87
N VAL A 108 -3.19 -0.57 13.51
CA VAL A 108 -3.10 0.88 13.29
C VAL A 108 -2.03 1.27 12.27
N ALA A 109 -1.16 0.34 11.92
CA ALA A 109 -0.24 0.52 10.81
C ALA A 109 -0.98 0.26 9.49
N ILE A 110 -0.48 0.84 8.42
CA ILE A 110 -1.01 0.60 7.09
C ILE A 110 -0.16 -0.44 6.35
N ASN A 111 -0.79 -1.17 5.44
CA ASN A 111 -0.09 -2.07 4.53
C ASN A 111 0.18 -1.34 3.21
N PRO A 112 1.42 -1.31 2.73
CA PRO A 112 1.80 -0.53 1.56
C PRO A 112 1.45 -1.17 0.21
N PHE A 113 0.85 -2.36 0.16
CA PHE A 113 0.50 -2.98 -1.12
C PHE A 113 -0.32 -2.06 -2.03
N PHE A 114 -1.16 -1.22 -1.40
CA PHE A 114 -1.88 -0.11 -2.01
C PHE A 114 -1.86 1.06 -1.05
N MET A 115 -1.20 2.14 -1.43
CA MET A 115 -1.07 3.32 -0.60
C MET A 115 -1.12 4.58 -1.45
N VAL A 116 -1.98 5.51 -1.08
CA VAL A 116 -2.11 6.82 -1.72
C VAL A 116 -1.71 7.90 -0.74
N GLY A 117 -0.86 8.84 -1.15
CA GLY A 117 -0.41 9.90 -0.26
C GLY A 117 -0.25 11.25 -0.92
N ASN A 118 -0.36 12.28 -0.08
CA ASN A 118 -0.10 13.67 -0.47
C ASN A 118 1.41 13.93 -0.46
N VAL A 119 1.97 14.24 -1.62
CA VAL A 119 3.42 14.43 -1.82
C VAL A 119 3.98 15.55 -0.94
N ASP A 120 3.29 16.69 -0.82
CA ASP A 120 3.79 17.83 -0.03
C ASP A 120 3.88 17.47 1.45
N HIS A 121 2.93 16.71 1.96
CA HIS A 121 2.96 16.24 3.35
C HIS A 121 4.14 15.31 3.64
N PHE A 122 4.57 14.53 2.65
CA PHE A 122 5.76 13.67 2.77
C PHE A 122 7.04 14.47 2.65
N ARG A 123 7.12 15.45 1.76
CA ARG A 123 8.27 16.37 1.64
C ARG A 123 8.55 17.13 2.93
N ASP A 124 7.50 17.50 3.67
CA ASP A 124 7.64 18.16 4.97
C ASP A 124 8.38 17.31 6.01
N LEU A 125 8.45 15.99 5.81
CA LEU A 125 9.18 15.09 6.72
C LEU A 125 10.69 15.33 6.67
N LYS A 126 11.21 15.87 5.56
CA LYS A 126 12.65 16.10 5.34
C LYS A 126 13.45 14.89 5.76
N PHE A 127 13.21 13.78 5.08
CA PHE A 127 13.92 12.54 5.34
C PHE A 127 15.41 12.76 5.07
N ASP A 128 16.19 12.79 6.11
CA ASP A 128 17.63 12.66 5.95
C ASP A 128 17.95 11.18 5.75
N LEU A 129 17.99 10.78 4.48
CA LEU A 129 18.22 9.39 4.07
C LEU A 129 19.62 8.86 4.45
N SER A 130 20.56 9.77 4.78
CA SER A 130 21.91 9.39 5.19
C SER A 130 21.97 8.75 6.57
N ILE A 131 20.85 8.66 7.27
CA ILE A 131 20.79 8.63 8.72
C ILE A 131 20.16 7.39 9.33
N THR A 132 19.61 6.50 8.52
CA THR A 132 18.91 5.36 9.09
C THR A 132 19.84 4.23 9.46
N LYS A 133 20.30 4.23 10.70
CA LYS A 133 20.70 3.00 11.36
C LYS A 133 19.43 2.37 11.91
N PHE A 134 18.95 1.33 11.25
CA PHE A 134 17.91 0.49 11.78
C PHE A 134 18.52 -0.50 12.76
N SER A 135 18.22 -0.40 14.05
CA SER A 135 18.54 -1.45 15.01
C SER A 135 17.32 -2.36 15.17
N PHE A 136 17.47 -3.60 14.79
CA PHE A 136 16.52 -4.67 15.01
C PHE A 136 16.79 -5.26 16.40
N ASP A 137 16.51 -4.55 17.46
CA ASP A 137 16.69 -5.05 18.82
C ASP A 137 15.39 -5.45 19.53
N GLY A 138 14.30 -5.55 18.76
CA GLY A 138 12.99 -5.96 19.30
C GLY A 138 12.26 -4.91 20.12
N LEU A 139 12.82 -3.71 20.27
CA LEU A 139 12.28 -2.64 21.12
C LEU A 139 11.70 -1.46 20.35
N GLY A 140 11.74 -1.49 19.01
CA GLY A 140 11.25 -0.41 18.17
C GLY A 140 12.31 0.18 17.24
N TRP A 141 11.87 1.14 16.42
CA TRP A 141 12.73 1.83 15.46
C TRP A 141 13.37 3.04 16.12
N GLN A 142 14.69 3.15 16.00
CA GLN A 142 15.42 4.32 16.40
C GLN A 142 15.86 5.09 15.17
N ASN A 143 15.42 6.36 15.04
CA ASN A 143 16.06 7.22 14.07
C ASN A 143 17.43 7.67 14.60
N ASN A 144 18.26 8.28 13.76
CA ASN A 144 19.60 8.74 14.18
C ASN A 144 19.59 9.90 15.20
N ARG A 145 18.43 10.49 15.48
CA ARG A 145 18.25 11.45 16.59
C ARG A 145 18.01 10.74 17.93
N GLY A 146 18.06 9.40 17.96
CA GLY A 146 17.77 8.62 19.14
C GLY A 146 16.27 8.54 19.49
N ILE A 147 15.39 8.93 18.59
CA ILE A 147 13.95 8.89 18.83
C ILE A 147 13.47 7.47 18.58
N TYR A 148 12.91 6.86 19.60
CA TYR A 148 12.30 5.54 19.55
C TYR A 148 10.84 5.64 19.11
N TYR A 149 10.50 4.92 18.06
CA TYR A 149 9.12 4.73 17.61
C TYR A 149 8.64 3.36 18.10
N ASN A 150 7.91 3.38 19.21
CA ASN A 150 7.33 2.16 19.78
C ASN A 150 5.89 2.02 19.27
N PRO A 151 5.57 0.99 18.49
CA PRO A 151 4.22 0.78 17.95
C PRO A 151 3.16 0.62 19.05
N ASP A 152 3.51 0.04 20.20
CA ASP A 152 2.56 -0.10 21.32
C ASP A 152 2.19 1.26 21.92
N LYS A 153 3.14 2.19 21.98
CA LYS A 153 2.90 3.54 22.48
C LYS A 153 2.02 4.36 21.55
N HIS A 154 2.12 4.13 20.25
CA HIS A 154 1.35 4.86 19.23
C HIS A 154 0.03 4.17 18.89
N ARG A 155 -0.19 2.92 19.31
CA ARG A 155 -1.42 2.15 19.07
C ARG A 155 -2.66 2.81 19.70
N VAL A 156 -2.49 3.49 20.82
CA VAL A 156 -3.58 4.09 21.60
C VAL A 156 -4.12 5.37 20.96
N ASP A 157 -3.33 6.02 20.09
CA ASP A 157 -3.66 7.33 19.51
C ASP A 157 -4.41 7.24 18.17
N PHE A 158 -4.71 6.03 17.69
CA PHE A 158 -5.41 5.82 16.45
C PHE A 158 -6.86 5.41 16.72
N GLU A 159 -7.80 6.26 16.36
CA GLU A 159 -9.19 5.85 16.18
C GLU A 159 -9.27 5.01 14.89
N TYR A 160 -9.49 3.73 15.04
CA TYR A 160 -9.66 2.84 13.93
C TYR A 160 -11.14 2.82 13.50
N PRO A 161 -11.48 3.22 12.25
CA PRO A 161 -12.88 3.44 11.86
C PRO A 161 -13.66 2.15 11.56
N HIS A 162 -12.99 1.00 11.55
CA HIS A 162 -13.59 -0.29 11.23
C HIS A 162 -13.56 -1.22 12.44
N GLU A 163 -14.52 -2.13 12.54
CA GLU A 163 -14.49 -3.18 13.54
C GLU A 163 -13.22 -4.02 13.35
N ILE A 164 -12.43 -4.15 14.41
CA ILE A 164 -11.25 -5.01 14.42
C ILE A 164 -11.77 -6.44 14.41
N THR A 165 -11.40 -7.22 13.41
CA THR A 165 -11.74 -8.65 13.37
C THR A 165 -11.02 -9.41 14.47
N GLU A 166 -11.50 -10.62 14.83
CA GLU A 166 -10.89 -11.48 15.86
C GLU A 166 -9.37 -11.66 15.69
N ASN A 167 -8.87 -11.60 14.46
CA ASN A 167 -7.43 -11.64 14.18
C ASN A 167 -6.70 -10.35 14.59
N GLY A 168 -7.38 -9.23 14.72
CA GLY A 168 -6.80 -7.96 15.13
C GLY A 168 -6.45 -7.88 16.62
N GLU A 169 -7.05 -8.73 17.45
CA GLU A 169 -6.76 -8.79 18.89
C GLU A 169 -5.42 -9.50 19.20
N ASN A 170 -4.97 -10.38 18.32
CA ASN A 170 -3.73 -11.13 18.45
C ASN A 170 -2.59 -10.56 17.59
N CYS A 171 -2.60 -9.26 17.31
CA CYS A 171 -1.58 -8.64 16.48
C CYS A 171 -0.20 -8.81 17.10
N SER A 172 0.68 -9.47 16.37
CA SER A 172 2.10 -9.47 16.72
C SER A 172 2.63 -8.04 16.62
N VAL A 173 3.56 -7.69 17.48
CA VAL A 173 4.24 -6.39 17.48
C VAL A 173 5.32 -6.37 16.39
N GLU A 174 5.16 -7.14 15.32
CA GLU A 174 6.08 -7.17 14.21
C GLU A 174 6.12 -5.79 13.56
N GLN A 175 7.33 -5.28 13.46
CA GLN A 175 7.59 -3.95 12.97
C GLN A 175 8.03 -4.04 11.52
N GLU A 176 7.17 -3.58 10.66
CA GLU A 176 7.58 -3.38 9.28
C GLU A 176 8.37 -2.06 9.16
N PRO A 177 9.35 -2.04 8.27
CA PRO A 177 10.26 -0.91 8.11
C PRO A 177 9.63 0.43 7.85
N TYR A 178 8.52 0.44 7.16
CA TYR A 178 7.79 1.65 6.80
C TYR A 178 6.95 2.23 7.95
N TYR A 179 6.77 1.51 9.05
CA TYR A 179 6.02 2.01 10.21
C TYR A 179 6.61 3.30 10.78
N MET A 180 7.92 3.46 10.74
CA MET A 180 8.58 4.68 11.20
C MET A 180 8.06 5.93 10.45
N ILE A 181 7.84 5.83 9.14
CA ILE A 181 7.32 6.94 8.32
C ILE A 181 5.92 7.31 8.80
N LEU A 182 5.10 6.30 9.09
CA LEU A 182 3.74 6.51 9.59
C LEU A 182 3.72 7.22 10.93
N TRP A 183 4.59 6.81 11.85
CA TRP A 183 4.70 7.46 13.16
C TRP A 183 5.19 8.89 13.05
N MET A 184 6.15 9.16 12.18
CA MET A 184 6.62 10.53 11.91
C MET A 184 5.52 11.43 11.36
N LEU A 185 4.69 10.94 10.46
CA LEU A 185 3.52 11.66 9.96
C LEU A 185 2.50 11.92 11.07
N LYS A 186 2.23 10.92 11.90
CA LYS A 186 1.29 11.05 13.02
C LYS A 186 1.76 12.07 14.07
N GLU A 187 3.04 12.07 14.44
CA GLU A 187 3.63 13.06 15.36
C GLU A 187 3.49 14.50 14.85
N ARG A 188 3.40 14.69 13.55
CA ARG A 188 3.12 15.98 12.91
C ARG A 188 1.64 16.32 12.79
N GLY A 189 0.78 15.55 13.43
CA GLY A 189 -0.67 15.74 13.39
C GLY A 189 -1.31 15.44 12.03
N ARG A 190 -0.63 14.65 11.18
CA ARG A 190 -1.16 14.27 9.87
C ARG A 190 -2.30 13.27 10.02
N LYS A 191 -3.32 13.40 9.17
CA LYS A 191 -4.52 12.57 9.19
C LYS A 191 -4.41 11.42 8.21
N PHE A 192 -4.81 10.23 8.62
CA PHE A 192 -4.89 9.03 7.77
C PHE A 192 -6.35 8.68 7.50
N ASN A 193 -6.59 8.16 6.30
CA ASN A 193 -7.86 7.58 5.90
C ASN A 193 -7.64 6.06 5.74
N TYR A 194 -8.23 5.26 6.62
CA TYR A 194 -8.18 3.81 6.51
C TYR A 194 -9.21 3.33 5.51
N LEU A 195 -8.76 2.63 4.49
CA LEU A 195 -9.61 2.00 3.49
C LEU A 195 -10.23 0.73 4.04
N TYR A 196 -11.45 0.43 3.59
CA TYR A 196 -12.12 -0.80 3.93
C TYR A 196 -11.47 -1.98 3.18
N PRO A 197 -11.01 -3.03 3.87
CA PRO A 197 -10.41 -4.20 3.25
C PRO A 197 -11.50 -5.20 2.86
N TYR A 198 -11.93 -5.18 1.61
CA TYR A 198 -12.85 -6.20 1.12
C TYR A 198 -12.09 -7.46 0.71
N PHE A 199 -12.46 -8.59 1.29
CA PHE A 199 -11.90 -9.88 0.92
C PHE A 199 -12.74 -10.53 -0.18
N ASP A 200 -12.15 -10.70 -1.36
CA ASP A 200 -12.79 -11.36 -2.50
C ASP A 200 -12.45 -12.85 -2.53
N ASP A 201 -13.42 -13.67 -2.15
CA ASP A 201 -13.26 -15.12 -2.12
C ASP A 201 -12.96 -15.76 -3.47
N ARG A 202 -13.37 -15.10 -4.57
CA ARG A 202 -13.14 -15.62 -5.93
C ARG A 202 -11.66 -15.69 -6.27
N PHE A 203 -10.92 -14.68 -5.82
CA PHE A 203 -9.49 -14.50 -6.10
C PHE A 203 -8.61 -14.70 -4.86
N LYS A 204 -9.21 -14.86 -3.66
CA LYS A 204 -8.49 -14.82 -2.39
C LYS A 204 -7.64 -13.55 -2.29
N SER A 205 -8.18 -12.44 -2.77
CA SER A 205 -7.55 -11.12 -2.81
C SER A 205 -8.10 -10.21 -1.72
N THR A 206 -7.33 -9.19 -1.35
CA THR A 206 -7.79 -8.11 -0.50
C THR A 206 -7.91 -6.85 -1.35
N ASN A 207 -9.12 -6.34 -1.49
CA ASN A 207 -9.42 -5.22 -2.36
C ASN A 207 -9.70 -3.97 -1.50
N PRO A 208 -8.89 -2.91 -1.61
CA PRO A 208 -9.17 -1.66 -0.91
C PRO A 208 -10.41 -0.99 -1.48
N ARG A 209 -11.30 -0.53 -0.59
CA ARG A 209 -12.50 0.25 -0.89
C ARG A 209 -12.54 1.52 -0.04
N ILE A 210 -13.22 2.56 -0.52
CA ILE A 210 -13.45 3.77 0.28
C ILE A 210 -14.25 3.46 1.55
N ASP A 211 -15.28 2.62 1.40
CA ASP A 211 -16.09 2.04 2.47
C ASP A 211 -16.67 0.68 2.03
N LYS A 212 -17.44 0.04 2.91
CA LYS A 212 -17.99 -1.30 2.66
C LYS A 212 -18.95 -1.40 1.47
N ASN A 213 -19.52 -0.29 1.02
CA ASN A 213 -20.51 -0.25 -0.06
C ASN A 213 -19.91 0.28 -1.38
N SER A 214 -18.67 0.78 -1.33
CA SER A 214 -17.97 1.31 -2.49
C SER A 214 -17.44 0.19 -3.36
N GLU A 215 -17.14 0.50 -4.61
CA GLU A 215 -16.44 -0.41 -5.52
C GLU A 215 -14.99 -0.59 -5.12
N ASP A 216 -14.38 -1.66 -5.62
CA ASP A 216 -12.96 -1.95 -5.41
C ASP A 216 -12.10 -0.90 -6.12
N ILE A 217 -11.16 -0.28 -5.40
CA ILE A 217 -10.18 0.65 -5.99
C ILE A 217 -9.08 -0.14 -6.69
N ALA A 218 -8.69 -1.26 -6.09
CA ALA A 218 -7.67 -2.15 -6.62
C ALA A 218 -7.95 -3.60 -6.19
N ILE A 219 -7.25 -4.54 -6.83
CA ILE A 219 -7.24 -5.97 -6.49
C ILE A 219 -5.81 -6.35 -6.12
N HIS A 220 -5.58 -6.82 -4.91
CA HIS A 220 -4.27 -7.28 -4.46
C HIS A 220 -4.22 -8.79 -4.32
N MET A 221 -3.36 -9.44 -5.09
CA MET A 221 -3.33 -10.91 -5.22
C MET A 221 -2.65 -11.65 -4.07
N TRP A 222 -1.83 -11.00 -3.29
CA TRP A 222 -0.98 -11.60 -2.27
C TRP A 222 -0.03 -12.71 -2.75
N TYR A 223 1.24 -12.60 -2.39
CA TYR A 223 2.27 -13.62 -2.66
C TYR A 223 2.47 -13.98 -4.13
N ALA A 224 2.17 -13.07 -5.07
CA ALA A 224 2.28 -13.33 -6.50
C ALA A 224 3.71 -13.72 -6.95
N ARG A 225 4.74 -13.38 -6.17
CA ARG A 225 6.12 -13.87 -6.37
C ARG A 225 6.25 -15.41 -6.26
N GLN A 226 5.25 -16.07 -5.65
CA GLN A 226 5.19 -17.52 -5.51
C GLN A 226 4.27 -18.17 -6.54
N TRP A 227 3.93 -17.46 -7.62
CA TRP A 227 2.97 -17.92 -8.62
C TRP A 227 3.34 -19.26 -9.28
N GLU A 228 4.62 -19.64 -9.31
CA GLU A 228 5.10 -20.94 -9.80
C GLU A 228 4.99 -22.05 -8.75
N SER A 229 4.79 -21.70 -7.50
CA SER A 229 4.63 -22.68 -6.43
C SER A 229 3.22 -23.26 -6.45
N PRO A 230 3.03 -24.58 -6.19
CA PRO A 230 1.71 -25.20 -6.16
C PRO A 230 0.84 -24.60 -5.04
N MET A 231 1.44 -24.22 -3.93
CA MET A 231 0.80 -23.58 -2.78
C MET A 231 1.56 -22.34 -2.35
N ASP A 232 0.85 -21.36 -1.77
CA ASP A 232 1.48 -20.26 -1.06
C ASP A 232 1.93 -20.68 0.35
N VAL A 233 2.50 -19.72 1.10
CA VAL A 233 3.00 -19.97 2.48
C VAL A 233 1.91 -20.35 3.46
N HIS A 234 0.63 -20.16 3.12
CA HIS A 234 -0.53 -20.50 3.94
C HIS A 234 -1.27 -21.74 3.41
N GLY A 235 -0.70 -22.46 2.45
CA GLY A 235 -1.31 -23.65 1.85
C GLY A 235 -2.46 -23.35 0.87
N VAL A 236 -2.55 -22.14 0.35
CA VAL A 236 -3.55 -21.77 -0.67
C VAL A 236 -3.03 -22.16 -2.05
N PRO A 237 -3.87 -22.87 -2.88
CA PRO A 237 -3.48 -23.24 -4.24
C PRO A 237 -3.25 -21.99 -5.10
N ASN A 238 -2.01 -21.83 -5.57
CA ASN A 238 -1.59 -20.64 -6.33
C ASN A 238 -2.05 -20.68 -7.79
N TYR A 239 -1.74 -21.76 -8.49
CA TYR A 239 -1.89 -21.81 -9.94
C TYR A 239 -3.31 -21.48 -10.43
N GLU A 240 -4.32 -22.11 -9.84
CA GLU A 240 -5.72 -21.89 -10.26
C GLU A 240 -6.19 -20.46 -9.96
N ARG A 241 -5.79 -19.95 -8.79
CA ARG A 241 -6.07 -18.59 -8.37
C ARG A 241 -5.49 -17.58 -9.34
N TYR A 242 -4.21 -17.68 -9.62
CA TYR A 242 -3.52 -16.75 -10.51
C TYR A 242 -4.03 -16.83 -11.94
N LYS A 243 -4.39 -18.02 -12.41
CA LYS A 243 -4.99 -18.19 -13.73
C LYS A 243 -6.36 -17.49 -13.84
N LYS A 244 -7.18 -17.53 -12.79
CA LYS A 244 -8.45 -16.79 -12.75
C LYS A 244 -8.23 -15.29 -12.82
N ILE A 245 -7.26 -14.77 -12.04
CA ILE A 245 -6.92 -13.35 -12.03
C ILE A 245 -6.36 -12.91 -13.38
N GLU A 246 -5.46 -13.69 -13.97
CA GLU A 246 -4.93 -13.43 -15.30
C GLU A 246 -6.05 -13.36 -16.36
N THR A 247 -7.01 -14.28 -16.30
CA THR A 247 -8.19 -14.25 -17.18
C THR A 247 -9.02 -13.00 -16.95
N TYR A 248 -9.23 -12.61 -15.70
CA TYR A 248 -9.95 -11.39 -15.33
C TYR A 248 -9.23 -10.13 -15.84
N LEU A 249 -7.92 -10.03 -15.67
CA LEU A 249 -7.12 -8.88 -16.13
C LEU A 249 -7.10 -8.75 -17.66
N ASN A 250 -7.12 -9.87 -18.37
CA ASN A 250 -7.17 -9.88 -19.84
C ASN A 250 -8.57 -9.56 -20.42
N ASN A 251 -9.64 -9.82 -19.65
CA ASN A 251 -11.02 -9.65 -20.08
C ASN A 251 -11.87 -8.92 -19.01
N PRO A 252 -11.51 -7.67 -18.63
CA PRO A 252 -12.21 -6.97 -17.55
C PRO A 252 -13.70 -6.70 -17.83
N ASN A 253 -14.13 -6.73 -19.11
CA ASN A 253 -15.52 -6.47 -19.49
C ASN A 253 -16.44 -7.70 -19.41
N ASP A 254 -15.90 -8.91 -19.28
CA ASP A 254 -16.72 -10.16 -19.28
C ASP A 254 -17.23 -10.52 -17.87
N ASN A 255 -16.92 -9.74 -16.84
CA ASN A 255 -17.17 -10.09 -15.44
C ASN A 255 -18.10 -9.13 -14.66
N ILE A 256 -18.84 -8.26 -15.38
CA ILE A 256 -19.94 -7.49 -14.81
C ILE A 256 -21.24 -8.29 -15.01
N GLN A 257 -21.35 -9.42 -14.35
CA GLN A 257 -22.63 -10.11 -14.12
C GLN A 257 -22.69 -10.59 -12.66
#